data_1aceb305fcc410a6fd0bbf16768934a7
#
_entry.id   1aceb305fcc410a6fd0bbf16768934a7
#
_cell.length_a   1.000
_cell.length_b   1.000
_cell.length_c   1.000
_cell.angle_alpha   90.00
_cell.angle_beta   90.00
_cell.angle_gamma   90.00
#
_symmetry.space_group_name_H-M   'P 1'
#
loop_
_entity.id
_entity.type
_entity.pdbx_description
1 polymer ?
#
loop_
_entity_poly.entity_id
_entity_poly.type
_entity_poly.pdbx_seq_one_letter_code
_entity_poly.pdbx_strand_id
1 'polypeptide(L)' 'MSESINQHQKNSYIDFDSLPNSANVRLPVLKLLYGVSAATLWRCVKSGHIPQPRRLTPRTTVWSVKDLRASLNREMKNG' A
#
# COMPACT_ATOMS: atom_id res chain seq x y z
N MET A 1 27.55 7.96 9.41
CA MET A 1 26.81 8.05 9.82
C MET A 1 25.57 7.33 9.86
N SER A 2 24.77 7.70 10.47
CA SER A 2 23.56 7.01 10.72
C SER A 2 22.74 6.75 9.48
N GLU A 3 23.10 7.34 8.41
CA GLU A 3 22.34 7.17 7.24
C GLU A 3 22.19 5.76 6.78
N SER A 4 23.24 4.99 6.88
CA SER A 4 23.15 3.64 6.39
C SER A 4 22.15 2.83 7.19
N ILE A 5 22.02 3.12 8.45
CA ILE A 5 21.04 2.42 9.24
C ILE A 5 19.66 2.83 8.88
N ASN A 6 19.48 4.10 8.63
CA ASN A 6 18.18 4.60 8.25
C ASN A 6 17.69 4.01 6.95
N GLN A 7 18.59 3.68 6.08
CA GLN A 7 18.21 3.13 4.80
C GLN A 7 17.55 1.80 4.94
N HIS A 8 17.96 1.00 5.90
CA HIS A 8 17.30 -0.25 6.12
C HIS A 8 15.84 -0.03 6.48
N GLN A 9 15.60 0.97 7.29
CA GLN A 9 14.23 1.24 7.69
C GLN A 9 13.43 1.82 6.57
N LYS A 10 14.04 2.62 5.74
CA LYS A 10 13.33 3.15 4.60
C LYS A 10 12.88 2.05 3.69
N ASN A 11 13.71 1.05 3.54
CA ASN A 11 13.34 -0.05 2.67
C ASN A 11 12.12 -0.77 3.16
N SER A 12 11.85 -0.73 4.46
CA SER A 12 10.72 -1.47 4.95
C SER A 12 9.41 -0.77 4.70
N TYR A 13 9.39 0.54 4.49
CA TYR A 13 8.11 1.16 4.22
C TYR A 13 8.08 1.95 2.94
N ILE A 14 9.10 1.86 2.12
CA ILE A 14 9.04 2.44 0.80
C ILE A 14 8.45 3.83 0.72
N ASP A 15 9.01 4.67 -0.07
CA ASP A 15 8.48 5.99 -0.33
C ASP A 15 7.40 5.86 -1.40
N PHE A 16 6.17 5.69 -0.95
CA PHE A 16 5.05 5.45 -1.85
C PHE A 16 4.88 6.59 -2.85
N ASP A 17 5.09 7.82 -2.40
CA ASP A 17 4.85 8.97 -3.26
C ASP A 17 5.79 9.02 -4.45
N SER A 18 6.93 8.39 -4.37
CA SER A 18 7.88 8.39 -5.47
C SER A 18 7.72 7.21 -6.40
N LEU A 19 6.79 6.30 -6.12
CA LEU A 19 6.59 5.15 -6.98
C LEU A 19 5.80 5.53 -8.23
N PRO A 20 6.13 4.93 -9.38
CA PRO A 20 5.33 5.17 -10.58
C PRO A 20 3.98 4.45 -10.49
N ASN A 21 3.01 4.92 -11.24
CA ASN A 21 1.70 4.29 -11.25
C ASN A 21 1.74 2.84 -11.69
N SER A 22 2.76 2.46 -12.44
CA SER A 22 2.88 1.09 -12.92
C SER A 22 3.43 0.14 -11.87
N ALA A 23 3.85 0.66 -10.73
CA ALA A 23 4.42 -0.20 -9.68
C ALA A 23 3.32 -0.93 -8.92
N ASN A 24 3.73 -1.97 -8.21
CA ASN A 24 2.84 -2.72 -7.33
C ASN A 24 3.47 -2.78 -5.95
N VAL A 25 2.62 -2.86 -4.93
CA VAL A 25 3.08 -2.97 -3.56
C VAL A 25 2.34 -4.10 -2.87
N ARG A 26 2.89 -4.52 -1.74
CA ARG A 26 2.34 -5.64 -1.00
C ARG A 26 1.71 -5.17 0.29
N LEU A 27 1.14 -6.11 1.03
CA LEU A 27 0.34 -5.83 2.22
C LEU A 27 1.02 -4.93 3.24
N PRO A 28 2.30 -5.12 3.59
CA PRO A 28 2.91 -4.27 4.60
C PRO A 28 2.85 -2.79 4.24
N VAL A 29 2.98 -2.47 2.96
CA VAL A 29 2.88 -1.08 2.53
C VAL A 29 1.46 -0.55 2.73
N LEU A 30 0.46 -1.36 2.41
CA LEU A 30 -0.92 -0.94 2.61
C LEU A 30 -1.22 -0.67 4.06
N LYS A 31 -0.71 -1.50 4.95
CA LYS A 31 -0.92 -1.28 6.38
C LYS A 31 -0.40 0.09 6.80
N LEU A 32 0.73 0.49 6.25
CA LEU A 32 1.28 1.81 6.54
C LEU A 32 0.46 2.92 5.92
N LEU A 33 0.05 2.73 4.67
CA LEU A 33 -0.69 3.77 3.97
C LEU A 33 -2.02 4.07 4.62
N TYR A 34 -2.74 3.03 5.03
CA TYR A 34 -4.07 3.21 5.60
C TYR A 34 -4.05 3.24 7.12
N GLY A 35 -2.95 2.86 7.73
CA GLY A 35 -2.82 2.94 9.18
C GLY A 35 -3.72 1.97 9.92
N VAL A 36 -3.96 0.78 9.37
CA VAL A 36 -4.86 -0.19 9.98
C VAL A 36 -4.21 -1.56 10.04
N SER A 37 -4.80 -2.45 10.83
CA SER A 37 -4.33 -3.82 10.93
C SER A 37 -4.67 -4.59 9.67
N ALA A 38 -4.04 -5.75 9.50
CA ALA A 38 -4.33 -6.59 8.34
C ALA A 38 -5.79 -7.02 8.31
N ALA A 39 -6.35 -7.36 9.46
CA ALA A 39 -7.76 -7.79 9.50
C ALA A 39 -8.69 -6.67 9.03
N THR A 40 -8.45 -5.47 9.52
CA THR A 40 -9.27 -4.33 9.12
C THR A 40 -9.07 -4.03 7.64
N LEU A 41 -7.83 -4.14 7.17
CA LEU A 41 -7.54 -3.88 5.77
C LEU A 41 -8.32 -4.82 4.86
N TRP A 42 -8.35 -6.10 5.19
CA TRP A 42 -9.08 -7.06 4.38
C TRP A 42 -10.58 -6.82 4.40
N ARG A 43 -11.10 -6.36 5.52
CA ARG A 43 -12.51 -5.97 5.56
C ARG A 43 -12.79 -4.79 4.64
N CYS A 44 -11.87 -3.85 4.61
CA CYS A 44 -12.03 -2.68 3.73
C CYS A 44 -11.93 -3.06 2.26
N VAL A 45 -11.10 -4.04 1.95
CA VAL A 45 -11.04 -4.56 0.58
C VAL A 45 -12.38 -5.18 0.21
N LYS A 46 -12.94 -5.94 1.13
CA LYS A 46 -14.20 -6.61 0.87
C LYS A 46 -15.34 -5.63 0.69
N SER A 47 -15.33 -4.55 1.45
CA SER A 47 -16.39 -3.55 1.38
C SER A 47 -16.20 -2.55 0.26
N GLY A 48 -15.06 -2.58 -0.43
CA GLY A 48 -14.83 -1.68 -1.55
C GLY A 48 -14.12 -0.40 -1.22
N HIS A 49 -13.74 -0.19 0.04
CA HIS A 49 -13.00 1.02 0.40
C HIS A 49 -11.54 0.97 -0.05
N ILE A 50 -11.01 -0.22 -0.19
CA ILE A 50 -9.64 -0.42 -0.66
C ILE A 50 -9.71 -1.25 -1.93
N PRO A 51 -8.91 -0.93 -2.94
CA PRO A 51 -8.96 -1.67 -4.21
C PRO A 51 -8.69 -3.15 -4.04
N GLN A 52 -9.20 -3.93 -4.95
CA GLN A 52 -8.95 -5.36 -4.95
C GLN A 52 -7.51 -5.64 -5.33
N PRO A 53 -6.86 -6.57 -4.67
CA PRO A 53 -5.51 -6.95 -5.04
C PRO A 53 -5.49 -7.84 -6.26
N ARG A 54 -4.31 -7.99 -6.83
CA ARG A 54 -4.07 -8.93 -7.90
C ARG A 54 -3.10 -9.98 -7.42
N ARG A 55 -3.20 -11.16 -7.99
CA ARG A 55 -2.27 -12.22 -7.66
C ARG A 55 -1.17 -12.26 -8.71
N LEU A 56 0.00 -11.80 -8.32
CA LEU A 56 1.14 -11.79 -9.23
C LEU A 56 1.65 -13.20 -9.48
N THR A 57 1.72 -13.99 -8.43
CA THR A 57 2.01 -15.42 -8.49
C THR A 57 1.06 -16.10 -7.51
N PRO A 58 0.99 -17.43 -7.51
CA PRO A 58 0.08 -18.11 -6.57
C PRO A 58 0.29 -17.72 -5.12
N ARG A 59 1.47 -17.22 -4.78
CA ARG A 59 1.76 -16.86 -3.40
C ARG A 59 1.95 -15.38 -3.16
N THR A 60 1.84 -14.58 -4.20
CA THR A 60 2.16 -13.16 -4.08
C THR A 60 0.97 -12.33 -4.48
N THR A 61 0.43 -11.61 -3.52
CA THR A 61 -0.69 -10.70 -3.72
C THR A 61 -0.15 -9.28 -3.72
N VAL A 62 -0.54 -8.49 -4.71
CA VAL A 62 -0.07 -7.11 -4.84
C VAL A 62 -1.23 -6.18 -5.16
N TRP A 63 -1.02 -4.91 -4.89
CA TRP A 63 -1.97 -3.85 -5.24
C TRP A 63 -1.29 -2.88 -6.18
N SER A 64 -2.04 -2.39 -7.16
CA SER A 64 -1.54 -1.41 -8.11
C SER A 64 -1.40 -0.05 -7.42
N VAL A 65 -0.26 0.59 -7.59
CA VAL A 65 -0.03 1.92 -7.04
C VAL A 65 -1.06 2.90 -7.61
N LYS A 66 -1.37 2.78 -8.89
CA LYS A 66 -2.36 3.66 -9.51
C LYS A 66 -3.71 3.55 -8.81
N ASP A 67 -4.16 2.32 -8.55
CA ASP A 67 -5.44 2.12 -7.90
C ASP A 67 -5.43 2.64 -6.48
N LEU A 68 -4.31 2.44 -5.78
CA LEU A 68 -4.20 2.90 -4.40
C LEU A 68 -4.24 4.42 -4.33
N ARG A 69 -3.57 5.09 -5.26
CA ARG A 69 -3.60 6.55 -5.28
C ARG A 69 -5.00 7.08 -5.50
N ALA A 70 -5.74 6.46 -6.39
CA ALA A 70 -7.11 6.86 -6.63
C ALA A 70 -7.96 6.67 -5.39
N SER A 71 -7.75 5.55 -4.70
CA SER A 71 -8.49 5.26 -3.47
C SER A 71 -8.17 6.25 -2.37
N LEU A 72 -6.89 6.52 -2.17
CA LEU A 72 -6.46 7.45 -1.13
C LEU A 72 -6.99 8.85 -1.39
N ASN A 73 -6.98 9.27 -2.64
CA ASN A 73 -7.51 10.58 -2.98
C ASN A 73 -8.98 10.69 -2.67
N ARG A 74 -9.75 9.65 -2.96
CA ARG A 74 -11.17 9.63 -2.65
C ARG A 74 -11.42 9.74 -1.16
N GLU A 75 -10.67 8.97 -0.38
CA GLU A 75 -10.84 8.99 1.06
C GLU A 75 -10.50 10.34 1.63
N MET A 76 -9.46 10.96 1.13
CA MET A 76 -9.07 12.26 1.64
C MET A 76 -10.09 13.32 1.28
N LYS A 77 -10.67 13.25 0.11
CA LYS A 77 -11.70 14.22 -0.27
C LYS A 77 -12.93 14.08 0.58
N ASN A 78 -13.27 12.88 0.93
CA ASN A 78 -14.47 12.64 1.72
C ASN A 78 -14.25 12.90 3.20
N GLY A 79 -13.01 12.85 3.61
CA GLY A 79 -12.68 13.10 5.00
C GLY A 79 -12.71 14.56 5.32
#